data_151ce04bbabf5d047913ce4e56a3eb67
#
_entry.id   151ce04bbabf5d047913ce4e56a3eb67
#
_cell.length_a   1.000
_cell.length_b   1.000
_cell.length_c   1.000
_cell.angle_alpha   90.00
_cell.angle_beta   90.00
_cell.angle_gamma   90.00
#
_symmetry.space_group_name_H-M   'P 1'
#
loop_
_entity.id
_entity.type
_entity.pdbx_description
1 polymer ?
#
loop_
_entity_poly.entity_id
_entity_poly.type
_entity_poly.pdbx_seq_one_letter_code
_entity_poly.pdbx_strand_id
1 'polypeptide(L)'
;DTDRSRGLGDVYKRQAKDYIEGLNMLANMRMCSNVPAQSVVQTALGGHQSVNDYIVPGGRVHDQRDLVYDMLNQIPGITAVKPKAAFYIFPKIDVKRFNIHSDEQFALDLLHDKHILISHGGAFNWHRPDHFRVVYLPRIEVLTECMDKLRDFLSYSRQ
;
A
#
# COMPACT_ATOMS: atom_id res chain seq x y z
N ASP A 1 -15.21 -19.74 20.01
CA ASP A 1 -15.75 -18.38 20.00
C ASP A 1 -14.69 -17.46 19.45
N THR A 2 -14.94 -16.96 18.28
CA THR A 2 -13.92 -16.32 17.45
C THR A 2 -13.51 -14.99 18.05
N ASP A 3 -12.22 -14.84 18.31
CA ASP A 3 -11.52 -13.61 18.72
C ASP A 3 -11.55 -12.52 17.62
N ARG A 4 -12.73 -12.23 17.10
CA ARG A 4 -12.89 -11.11 16.19
C ARG A 4 -13.15 -9.85 17.02
N SER A 5 -12.24 -8.90 16.95
CA SER A 5 -12.48 -7.58 17.52
C SER A 5 -13.81 -7.04 16.98
N ARG A 6 -14.75 -6.80 17.88
CA ARG A 6 -16.06 -6.23 17.60
C ARG A 6 -16.15 -4.76 17.97
N GLY A 7 -15.01 -4.08 17.93
CA GLY A 7 -14.87 -2.68 18.29
C GLY A 7 -14.59 -2.44 19.78
N LEU A 8 -14.79 -1.23 20.24
CA LEU A 8 -14.43 -0.80 21.61
C LEU A 8 -15.05 -1.66 22.72
N GLY A 9 -16.18 -2.30 22.49
CA GLY A 9 -16.81 -3.19 23.46
C GLY A 9 -15.98 -4.41 23.85
N ASP A 10 -15.15 -4.94 22.95
CA ASP A 10 -14.25 -6.06 23.24
C ASP A 10 -13.05 -5.62 24.07
N VAL A 11 -12.57 -4.40 23.89
CA VAL A 11 -11.48 -3.81 24.67
C VAL A 11 -11.86 -3.75 26.14
N TYR A 12 -13.07 -3.33 26.49
CA TYR A 12 -13.54 -3.23 27.87
C TYR A 12 -13.69 -4.56 28.58
N LYS A 13 -13.88 -5.64 27.85
CA LYS A 13 -14.12 -6.96 28.46
C LYS A 13 -12.85 -7.78 28.64
N ARG A 14 -11.80 -7.56 27.88
CA ARG A 14 -10.65 -8.47 27.77
C ARG A 14 -9.29 -7.82 28.01
N GLN A 15 -9.19 -6.51 28.05
CA GLN A 15 -7.91 -5.80 28.19
C GLN A 15 -7.53 -5.59 29.66
N ALA A 16 -6.24 -5.42 29.93
CA ALA A 16 -5.74 -5.08 31.26
C ALA A 16 -6.34 -3.74 31.73
N LYS A 17 -6.78 -3.70 32.99
CA LYS A 17 -7.40 -2.50 33.58
C LYS A 17 -6.53 -1.26 33.45
N ASP A 18 -5.23 -1.41 33.68
CA ASP A 18 -4.25 -0.31 33.61
C ASP A 18 -4.20 0.32 32.21
N TYR A 19 -4.35 -0.50 31.14
CA TYR A 19 -4.40 0.00 29.78
C TYR A 19 -5.66 0.87 29.53
N ILE A 20 -6.81 0.41 29.99
CA ILE A 20 -8.07 1.14 29.86
C ILE A 20 -8.03 2.43 30.69
N GLU A 21 -7.45 2.38 31.89
CA GLU A 21 -7.26 3.55 32.73
C GLU A 21 -6.34 4.58 32.05
N GLY A 22 -5.25 4.13 31.44
CA GLY A 22 -4.38 4.97 30.62
C GLY A 22 -5.09 5.63 29.44
N LEU A 23 -5.94 4.88 28.71
CA LEU A 23 -6.76 5.44 27.64
C LEU A 23 -7.75 6.49 28.13
N ASN A 24 -8.41 6.24 29.28
CA ASN A 24 -9.32 7.20 29.89
C ASN A 24 -8.59 8.47 30.33
N MET A 25 -7.39 8.34 30.88
CA MET A 25 -6.57 9.48 31.26
C MET A 25 -6.21 10.33 30.05
N LEU A 26 -5.76 9.71 28.95
CA LEU A 26 -5.45 10.41 27.70
C LEU A 26 -6.69 11.11 27.10
N ALA A 27 -7.84 10.44 27.14
CA ALA A 27 -9.10 11.03 26.67
C ALA A 27 -9.50 12.25 27.52
N ASN A 28 -9.34 12.16 28.83
CA ASN A 28 -9.61 13.29 29.75
C ASN A 28 -8.67 14.47 29.52
N MET A 29 -7.40 14.23 29.22
CA MET A 29 -6.44 15.29 28.87
C MET A 29 -6.81 16.02 27.60
N ARG A 30 -7.43 15.35 26.65
CA ARG A 30 -7.92 15.97 25.41
C ARG A 30 -9.22 16.77 25.62
N MET A 31 -10.00 16.47 26.63
CA MET A 31 -11.30 17.05 26.99
C MET A 31 -12.40 16.80 25.96
N CYS A 32 -12.34 17.45 24.78
CA CYS A 32 -13.35 17.38 23.75
C CYS A 32 -12.76 17.01 22.40
N SER A 33 -13.54 16.30 21.59
CA SER A 33 -13.22 16.06 20.19
C SER A 33 -13.32 17.37 19.39
N ASN A 34 -12.61 17.43 18.28
CA ASN A 34 -12.63 18.57 17.38
C ASN A 34 -14.06 18.80 16.84
N VAL A 35 -14.66 19.95 17.13
CA VAL A 35 -16.04 20.26 16.76
C VAL A 35 -16.29 20.26 15.25
N PRO A 36 -15.42 20.85 14.39
CA PRO A 36 -15.58 20.73 12.95
C PRO A 36 -15.58 19.28 12.45
N ALA A 37 -14.74 18.42 13.02
CA ALA A 37 -14.74 16.99 12.67
C ALA A 37 -16.03 16.28 13.09
N GLN A 38 -16.59 16.62 14.26
CA GLN A 38 -17.86 16.06 14.71
C GLN A 38 -19.03 16.44 13.79
N SER A 39 -19.06 17.66 13.25
CA SER A 39 -20.12 18.13 12.35
C SER A 39 -20.17 17.38 11.02
N VAL A 40 -19.06 16.78 10.58
CA VAL A 40 -19.00 16.02 9.32
C VAL A 40 -19.20 14.52 9.48
N VAL A 41 -19.21 14.00 10.72
CA VAL A 41 -19.32 12.55 10.99
C VAL A 41 -20.57 11.95 10.31
N GLN A 42 -21.70 12.61 10.43
CA GLN A 42 -22.97 12.13 9.88
C GLN A 42 -22.92 12.05 8.35
N THR A 43 -22.36 13.07 7.71
CA THR A 43 -22.15 13.09 6.25
C THR A 43 -21.11 12.08 5.81
N ALA A 44 -20.00 11.95 6.56
CA ALA A 44 -18.91 11.04 6.24
C ALA A 44 -19.32 9.55 6.36
N LEU A 45 -20.20 9.21 7.30
CA LEU A 45 -20.63 7.84 7.53
C LEU A 45 -21.95 7.46 6.84
N GLY A 46 -22.89 8.41 6.71
CA GLY A 46 -24.23 8.18 6.17
C GLY A 46 -24.53 8.88 4.84
N GLY A 47 -23.63 9.76 4.38
CA GLY A 47 -23.79 10.47 3.12
C GLY A 47 -23.24 9.68 1.92
N HIS A 48 -23.17 10.36 0.79
CA HIS A 48 -22.59 9.81 -0.43
C HIS A 48 -21.09 9.47 -0.20
N GLN A 49 -20.75 8.21 -0.46
CA GLN A 49 -19.39 7.71 -0.31
C GLN A 49 -18.66 7.77 -1.66
N SER A 50 -18.07 8.92 -1.98
CA SER A 50 -17.35 9.13 -3.25
C SER A 50 -16.19 8.14 -3.47
N VAL A 51 -15.66 7.54 -2.41
CA VAL A 51 -14.65 6.47 -2.52
C VAL A 51 -15.17 5.30 -3.35
N ASN A 52 -16.47 5.03 -3.34
CA ASN A 52 -17.06 3.94 -4.12
C ASN A 52 -16.94 4.19 -5.63
N ASP A 53 -16.94 5.43 -6.08
CA ASP A 53 -16.79 5.78 -7.49
C ASP A 53 -15.36 5.49 -8.00
N TYR A 54 -14.38 5.45 -7.11
CA TYR A 54 -12.98 5.18 -7.46
C TYR A 54 -12.63 3.68 -7.53
N ILE A 55 -13.39 2.83 -6.84
CA ILE A 55 -13.05 1.41 -6.66
C ILE A 55 -13.87 0.46 -7.53
N VAL A 56 -14.85 0.95 -8.27
CA VAL A 56 -15.63 0.19 -9.24
C VAL A 56 -14.96 0.19 -10.62
N PRO A 57 -15.28 -0.76 -11.52
CA PRO A 57 -14.82 -0.74 -12.90
C PRO A 57 -15.09 0.61 -13.59
N GLY A 58 -14.07 1.19 -14.22
CA GLY A 58 -14.09 2.56 -14.75
C GLY A 58 -13.73 3.64 -13.72
N GLY A 59 -13.62 3.28 -12.45
CA GLY A 59 -13.13 4.16 -11.40
C GLY A 59 -11.60 4.26 -11.41
N ARG A 60 -11.12 5.45 -11.09
CA ARG A 60 -9.70 5.80 -11.21
C ARG A 60 -8.76 4.80 -10.51
N VAL A 61 -9.05 4.44 -9.25
CA VAL A 61 -8.16 3.55 -8.47
C VAL A 61 -8.25 2.11 -8.96
N HIS A 62 -9.46 1.69 -9.38
CA HIS A 62 -9.67 0.38 -9.96
C HIS A 62 -8.85 0.17 -11.23
N ASP A 63 -8.96 1.10 -12.18
CA ASP A 63 -8.33 0.97 -13.49
C ASP A 63 -6.80 1.11 -13.40
N GLN A 64 -6.31 2.01 -12.55
CA GLN A 64 -4.88 2.15 -12.26
C GLN A 64 -4.29 0.88 -11.61
N ARG A 65 -5.02 0.25 -10.68
CA ARG A 65 -4.63 -1.02 -10.08
C ARG A 65 -4.49 -2.11 -11.13
N ASP A 66 -5.51 -2.26 -11.97
CA ASP A 66 -5.58 -3.33 -12.96
C ASP A 66 -4.48 -3.15 -14.01
N LEU A 67 -4.26 -1.92 -14.49
CA LEU A 67 -3.15 -1.60 -15.39
C LEU A 67 -1.80 -2.02 -14.80
N VAL A 68 -1.48 -1.56 -13.59
CA VAL A 68 -0.18 -1.85 -12.97
C VAL A 68 -0.02 -3.34 -12.67
N TYR A 69 -1.08 -4.00 -12.22
CA TYR A 69 -1.08 -5.45 -12.00
C TYR A 69 -0.77 -6.22 -13.28
N ASP A 70 -1.45 -5.90 -14.38
CA ASP A 70 -1.27 -6.57 -15.67
C ASP A 70 0.10 -6.31 -16.25
N MET A 71 0.57 -5.06 -16.23
CA MET A 71 1.90 -4.72 -16.76
C MET A 71 3.04 -5.35 -15.96
N LEU A 72 2.95 -5.41 -14.63
CA LEU A 72 3.95 -6.08 -13.79
C LEU A 72 4.04 -7.58 -14.09
N ASN A 73 2.91 -8.26 -14.21
CA ASN A 73 2.89 -9.70 -14.51
C ASN A 73 3.30 -10.04 -15.95
N GLN A 74 3.36 -9.06 -16.84
CA GLN A 74 3.93 -9.22 -18.20
C GLN A 74 5.45 -9.14 -18.21
N ILE A 75 6.10 -8.69 -17.14
CA ILE A 75 7.57 -8.63 -17.05
C ILE A 75 8.08 -10.00 -16.59
N PRO A 76 8.85 -10.73 -17.43
CA PRO A 76 9.37 -12.05 -17.06
C PRO A 76 10.30 -11.96 -15.84
N GLY A 77 9.95 -12.65 -14.76
CA GLY A 77 10.69 -12.61 -13.49
C GLY A 77 10.06 -11.71 -12.43
N ILE A 78 8.92 -11.07 -12.74
CA ILE A 78 8.07 -10.41 -11.74
C ILE A 78 6.77 -11.19 -11.59
N THR A 79 6.29 -11.27 -10.36
CA THR A 79 4.98 -11.86 -10.03
C THR A 79 4.29 -10.97 -9.02
N ALA A 80 3.07 -10.57 -9.30
CA ALA A 80 2.28 -9.74 -8.42
C ALA A 80 0.93 -10.39 -8.11
N VAL A 81 0.46 -10.24 -6.88
CA VAL A 81 -0.91 -10.59 -6.47
C VAL A 81 -1.78 -9.35 -6.58
N LYS A 82 -2.99 -9.51 -7.15
CA LYS A 82 -3.91 -8.39 -7.33
C LYS A 82 -4.39 -7.86 -5.97
N PRO A 83 -4.14 -6.59 -5.64
CA PRO A 83 -4.58 -6.02 -4.38
C PRO A 83 -6.10 -5.96 -4.29
N LYS A 84 -6.65 -6.27 -3.10
CA LYS A 84 -8.09 -6.16 -2.81
C LYS A 84 -8.44 -4.87 -2.07
N ALA A 85 -7.46 -4.17 -1.55
CA ALA A 85 -7.62 -2.94 -0.78
C ALA A 85 -6.38 -2.06 -0.90
N ALA A 86 -6.45 -0.84 -0.35
CA ALA A 86 -5.42 0.19 -0.43
C ALA A 86 -5.06 0.59 -1.87
N PHE A 87 -3.91 1.19 -2.09
CA PHE A 87 -3.43 1.69 -3.38
C PHE A 87 -1.96 1.35 -3.61
N TYR A 88 -1.55 0.18 -3.09
CA TYR A 88 -0.20 -0.37 -3.29
C TYR A 88 -0.29 -1.79 -3.86
N ILE A 89 0.73 -2.15 -4.62
CA ILE A 89 1.01 -3.51 -5.03
C ILE A 89 2.41 -3.88 -4.55
N PHE A 90 2.59 -5.13 -4.12
CA PHE A 90 3.84 -5.63 -3.54
C PHE A 90 4.34 -6.82 -4.36
N PRO A 91 4.93 -6.58 -5.54
CA PRO A 91 5.40 -7.61 -6.42
C PRO A 91 6.66 -8.30 -5.90
N LYS A 92 6.76 -9.59 -6.23
CA LYS A 92 7.94 -10.39 -6.07
C LYS A 92 8.79 -10.31 -7.34
N ILE A 93 10.12 -10.20 -7.17
CA ILE A 93 11.09 -10.20 -8.26
C ILE A 93 12.04 -11.39 -8.14
N ASP A 94 12.40 -12.01 -9.26
CA ASP A 94 13.38 -13.10 -9.32
C ASP A 94 14.79 -12.53 -9.15
N VAL A 95 15.28 -12.57 -7.91
CA VAL A 95 16.61 -12.03 -7.54
C VAL A 95 17.76 -12.74 -8.25
N LYS A 96 17.60 -14.01 -8.59
CA LYS A 96 18.64 -14.76 -9.31
C LYS A 96 18.73 -14.33 -10.76
N ARG A 97 17.58 -14.19 -11.40
CA ARG A 97 17.49 -13.74 -12.79
C ARG A 97 18.10 -12.35 -13.00
N PHE A 98 17.87 -11.44 -12.06
CA PHE A 98 18.29 -10.06 -12.16
C PHE A 98 19.55 -9.73 -11.34
N ASN A 99 20.22 -10.74 -10.78
CA ASN A 99 21.41 -10.59 -9.95
C ASN A 99 21.24 -9.53 -8.83
N ILE A 100 20.10 -9.60 -8.12
CA ILE A 100 19.76 -8.66 -7.04
C ILE A 100 20.25 -9.26 -5.71
N HIS A 101 21.15 -8.57 -5.04
CA HIS A 101 21.67 -8.93 -3.72
C HIS A 101 21.08 -8.08 -2.60
N SER A 102 20.60 -6.88 -2.94
CA SER A 102 19.99 -5.91 -2.01
C SER A 102 18.80 -5.25 -2.69
N ASP A 103 17.64 -5.30 -2.06
CA ASP A 103 16.42 -4.63 -2.53
C ASP A 103 16.52 -3.10 -2.43
N GLU A 104 17.26 -2.59 -1.44
CA GLU A 104 17.56 -1.16 -1.32
C GLU A 104 18.45 -0.68 -2.49
N GLN A 105 19.52 -1.42 -2.80
CA GLN A 105 20.37 -1.07 -3.91
C GLN A 105 19.62 -1.14 -5.25
N PHE A 106 18.76 -2.15 -5.43
CA PHE A 106 17.88 -2.24 -6.60
C PHE A 106 16.99 -1.00 -6.74
N ALA A 107 16.39 -0.52 -5.64
CA ALA A 107 15.55 0.68 -5.65
C ALA A 107 16.36 1.95 -5.98
N LEU A 108 17.56 2.07 -5.43
CA LEU A 108 18.48 3.19 -5.72
C LEU A 108 18.94 3.19 -7.19
N ASP A 109 19.31 2.03 -7.72
CA ASP A 109 19.72 1.88 -9.12
C ASP A 109 18.59 2.26 -10.09
N LEU A 110 17.36 1.83 -9.80
CA LEU A 110 16.18 2.20 -10.58
C LEU A 110 15.92 3.72 -10.52
N LEU A 111 16.10 4.32 -9.34
CA LEU A 111 15.96 5.75 -9.17
C LEU A 111 17.01 6.52 -9.97
N HIS A 112 18.28 6.09 -9.94
CA HIS A 112 19.36 6.75 -10.66
C HIS A 112 19.26 6.61 -12.17
N ASP A 113 18.88 5.43 -12.67
CA ASP A 113 18.86 5.14 -14.11
C ASP A 113 17.56 5.60 -14.78
N LYS A 114 16.41 5.35 -14.14
CA LYS A 114 15.09 5.60 -14.76
C LYS A 114 14.29 6.72 -14.10
N HIS A 115 14.81 7.32 -13.01
CA HIS A 115 14.12 8.34 -12.21
C HIS A 115 12.76 7.86 -11.65
N ILE A 116 12.69 6.58 -11.28
CA ILE A 116 11.51 5.96 -10.67
C ILE A 116 11.82 5.63 -9.21
N LEU A 117 11.03 6.22 -8.30
CA LEU A 117 11.11 5.93 -6.88
C LEU A 117 10.12 4.82 -6.51
N ILE A 118 10.64 3.73 -6.01
CA ILE A 118 9.89 2.64 -5.40
C ILE A 118 10.30 2.48 -3.93
N SER A 119 9.50 1.77 -3.14
CA SER A 119 9.92 1.39 -1.79
C SER A 119 10.42 -0.05 -1.81
N HIS A 120 11.62 -0.29 -1.29
CA HIS A 120 12.17 -1.63 -1.16
C HIS A 120 11.43 -2.44 -0.06
N GLY A 121 11.46 -3.78 -0.15
CA GLY A 121 10.74 -4.66 0.77
C GLY A 121 11.23 -4.57 2.21
N GLY A 122 12.54 -4.40 2.40
CA GLY A 122 13.17 -4.25 3.71
C GLY A 122 12.61 -3.09 4.55
N ALA A 123 12.13 -2.02 3.91
CA ALA A 123 11.45 -0.90 4.60
C ALA A 123 10.15 -1.34 5.32
N PHE A 124 9.62 -2.52 4.99
CA PHE A 124 8.42 -3.13 5.61
C PHE A 124 8.74 -4.38 6.42
N ASN A 125 9.97 -4.51 6.91
CA ASN A 125 10.46 -5.69 7.63
C ASN A 125 10.40 -7.00 6.80
N TRP A 126 10.45 -6.90 5.49
CA TRP A 126 10.57 -8.07 4.61
C TRP A 126 12.02 -8.54 4.60
N HIS A 127 12.26 -9.79 5.01
CA HIS A 127 13.62 -10.30 5.27
C HIS A 127 14.37 -10.80 4.03
N ARG A 128 13.76 -10.73 2.86
CA ARG A 128 14.38 -11.19 1.59
C ARG A 128 14.43 -10.02 0.62
N PRO A 129 15.48 -9.91 -0.23
CA PRO A 129 15.60 -8.82 -1.20
C PRO A 129 14.73 -9.04 -2.45
N ASP A 130 13.64 -9.79 -2.35
CA ASP A 130 12.84 -10.28 -3.47
C ASP A 130 11.47 -9.57 -3.60
N HIS A 131 11.24 -8.48 -2.88
CA HIS A 131 10.00 -7.71 -2.99
C HIS A 131 10.25 -6.21 -2.98
N PHE A 132 9.35 -5.49 -3.64
CA PHE A 132 9.29 -4.03 -3.60
C PHE A 132 7.84 -3.57 -3.64
N ARG A 133 7.59 -2.32 -3.26
CA ARG A 133 6.25 -1.73 -3.28
C ARG A 133 6.12 -0.67 -4.36
N VAL A 134 5.04 -0.76 -5.12
CA VAL A 134 4.62 0.27 -6.09
C VAL A 134 3.30 0.88 -5.63
N VAL A 135 3.19 2.20 -5.72
CA VAL A 135 1.95 2.96 -5.48
C VAL A 135 1.31 3.25 -6.83
N TYR A 136 0.03 2.90 -7.02
CA TYR A 136 -0.67 3.09 -8.30
C TYR A 136 -1.64 4.29 -8.29
N LEU A 137 -1.28 5.37 -7.57
CA LEU A 137 -2.07 6.62 -7.54
C LEU A 137 -1.76 7.62 -8.67
N PRO A 138 -0.60 7.63 -9.33
CA PRO A 138 -0.37 8.49 -10.48
C PRO A 138 -1.34 8.21 -11.62
N ARG A 139 -1.45 9.16 -12.56
CA ARG A 139 -2.31 8.99 -13.75
C ARG A 139 -1.87 7.81 -14.59
N ILE A 140 -2.80 7.24 -15.35
CA ILE A 140 -2.57 6.05 -16.19
C ILE A 140 -1.38 6.23 -17.14
N GLU A 141 -1.23 7.39 -17.73
CA GLU A 141 -0.13 7.71 -18.66
C GLU A 141 1.22 7.64 -17.97
N VAL A 142 1.30 8.20 -16.75
CA VAL A 142 2.53 8.17 -15.94
C VAL A 142 2.84 6.75 -15.47
N LEU A 143 1.82 6.00 -15.04
CA LEU A 143 1.99 4.61 -14.63
C LEU A 143 2.46 3.72 -15.78
N THR A 144 1.90 3.90 -16.98
CA THR A 144 2.33 3.19 -18.18
C THR A 144 3.78 3.47 -18.49
N GLU A 145 4.18 4.74 -18.51
CA GLU A 145 5.57 5.14 -18.72
C GLU A 145 6.51 4.54 -17.67
N CYS A 146 6.12 4.57 -16.39
CA CYS A 146 6.91 3.99 -15.31
C CYS A 146 7.08 2.47 -15.46
N MET A 147 6.01 1.76 -15.84
CA MET A 147 6.07 0.31 -16.04
C MET A 147 6.89 -0.07 -17.26
N ASP A 148 6.84 0.70 -18.33
CA ASP A 148 7.68 0.48 -19.51
C ASP A 148 9.16 0.75 -19.20
N LYS A 149 9.48 1.80 -18.46
CA LYS A 149 10.83 2.08 -17.97
C LYS A 149 11.35 0.97 -17.03
N LEU A 150 10.49 0.44 -16.16
CA LEU A 150 10.84 -0.69 -15.30
C LEU A 150 11.14 -1.94 -16.14
N ARG A 151 10.31 -2.24 -17.15
CA ARG A 151 10.55 -3.35 -18.08
C ARG A 151 11.87 -3.19 -18.81
N ASP A 152 12.17 -1.99 -19.32
CA ASP A 152 13.43 -1.67 -19.99
C ASP A 152 14.62 -1.85 -19.04
N PHE A 153 14.54 -1.32 -17.82
CA PHE A 153 15.57 -1.47 -16.78
C PHE A 153 15.87 -2.95 -16.49
N LEU A 154 14.84 -3.79 -16.45
CA LEU A 154 14.97 -5.24 -16.19
C LEU A 154 15.31 -6.06 -17.43
N SER A 155 15.28 -5.47 -18.62
CA SER A 155 15.65 -6.17 -19.87
C SER A 155 17.17 -6.37 -19.98
N TYR A 156 17.96 -5.53 -19.35
CA TYR A 156 19.41 -5.69 -19.28
C TYR A 156 19.74 -6.66 -18.15
N SER A 157 20.15 -7.89 -18.52
CA SER A 157 20.68 -8.83 -17.53
C SER A 157 21.91 -8.18 -16.90
N ARG A 158 21.84 -7.83 -15.63
CA ARG A 158 23.01 -7.39 -14.88
C ARG A 158 23.88 -8.63 -14.65
N GLN A 159 24.91 -8.78 -15.46
CA GLN A 159 25.98 -9.72 -15.22
C GLN A 159 26.86 -9.23 -14.09
#